data_3a9144c5d3a401449823cb43a85d0c19
#
_entry.id   3a9144c5d3a401449823cb43a85d0c19
#
_cell.length_a   1.000
_cell.length_b   1.000
_cell.length_c   1.000
_cell.angle_alpha   90.00
_cell.angle_beta   90.00
_cell.angle_gamma   90.00
#
_symmetry.space_group_name_H-M   'P 1'
#
loop_
_entity.id
_entity.type
_entity.pdbx_description
1 polymer ?
#
loop_
_entity_poly.entity_id
_entity_poly.type
_entity_poly.pdbx_seq_one_letter_code
_entity_poly.pdbx_strand_id
1 'polypeptide(L)'
;MELFITGGTGYIGQAVARKAISLGHQVTALVRDDRSAAASALASLGVKLHSGDLLEPRSFAATAGAADGVVHMASTNDASAAAADEAAAAAMLSHLHSGAAFVYTSGTWVYGNTEGKPATEASALNPTPLVAWRPAVEQQVLALAARRSIAAVILRPAMVHGYGGGVFGMLAGMVRQTGSVRIVGDGRNHWPAVHVDDLATAYLNAVERAAGGDARVAGRIFNVVAEDGVVVAEMGEAIRTSVGADRVEPWPLDDARKSLGPFADALALDQTVSGQHARRVLEWELHGPGLIADLSARKHFQQTDGA
;
A
#
# COMPACT_ATOMS: atom_id res chain seq x y z
N MET A 1 19.12 -9.80 5.93
CA MET A 1 17.98 -10.67 6.28
C MET A 1 17.47 -11.40 5.05
N GLU A 2 16.92 -12.59 5.25
CA GLU A 2 16.10 -13.28 4.24
C GLU A 2 14.66 -12.75 4.34
N LEU A 3 14.17 -12.10 3.30
CA LEU A 3 12.80 -11.54 3.26
C LEU A 3 11.92 -12.31 2.27
N PHE A 4 10.70 -12.62 2.67
CA PHE A 4 9.66 -13.13 1.77
C PHE A 4 8.62 -12.04 1.52
N ILE A 5 8.34 -11.74 0.25
CA ILE A 5 7.43 -10.66 -0.14
C ILE A 5 6.28 -11.23 -0.97
N THR A 6 5.04 -10.97 -0.58
CA THR A 6 3.88 -11.15 -1.44
C THR A 6 3.49 -9.85 -2.12
N GLY A 7 2.98 -9.90 -3.33
CA GLY A 7 2.64 -8.69 -4.09
C GLY A 7 3.86 -7.93 -4.66
N GLY A 8 5.04 -8.59 -4.72
CA GLY A 8 6.28 -7.99 -5.21
C GLY A 8 6.19 -7.45 -6.64
N THR A 9 5.34 -8.00 -7.49
CA THR A 9 5.11 -7.53 -8.87
C THR A 9 4.21 -6.28 -8.95
N GLY A 10 3.53 -5.92 -7.85
CA GLY A 10 2.66 -4.74 -7.78
C GLY A 10 3.44 -3.44 -7.62
N TYR A 11 2.74 -2.32 -7.72
CA TYR A 11 3.29 -0.97 -7.65
C TYR A 11 4.13 -0.73 -6.38
N ILE A 12 3.54 -0.96 -5.20
CA ILE A 12 4.26 -0.81 -3.92
C ILE A 12 5.34 -1.89 -3.77
N GLY A 13 5.01 -3.13 -4.14
CA GLY A 13 5.90 -4.27 -3.96
C GLY A 13 7.22 -4.16 -4.71
N GLN A 14 7.21 -3.62 -5.93
CA GLN A 14 8.43 -3.35 -6.69
C GLN A 14 9.34 -2.34 -5.99
N ALA A 15 8.78 -1.28 -5.40
CA ALA A 15 9.55 -0.28 -4.66
C ALA A 15 10.16 -0.90 -3.39
N VAL A 16 9.38 -1.69 -2.64
CA VAL A 16 9.85 -2.40 -1.45
C VAL A 16 10.95 -3.40 -1.80
N ALA A 17 10.77 -4.21 -2.85
CA ALA A 17 11.77 -5.17 -3.30
C ALA A 17 13.08 -4.48 -3.71
N ARG A 18 13.00 -3.42 -4.51
CA ARG A 18 14.15 -2.61 -4.93
C ARG A 18 14.89 -2.04 -3.72
N LYS A 19 14.17 -1.45 -2.77
CA LYS A 19 14.74 -0.90 -1.55
C LYS A 19 15.41 -1.99 -0.71
N ALA A 20 14.78 -3.14 -0.53
CA ALA A 20 15.33 -4.27 0.22
C ALA A 20 16.66 -4.76 -0.37
N ILE A 21 16.71 -4.97 -1.70
CA ILE A 21 17.96 -5.36 -2.39
C ILE A 21 19.04 -4.29 -2.21
N SER A 22 18.70 -3.00 -2.31
CA SER A 22 19.66 -1.90 -2.15
C SER A 22 20.27 -1.83 -0.73
N LEU A 23 19.55 -2.34 0.27
CA LEU A 23 20.02 -2.46 1.67
C LEU A 23 20.76 -3.80 1.94
N GLY A 24 20.93 -4.64 0.93
CA GLY A 24 21.66 -5.91 1.05
C GLY A 24 20.83 -7.08 1.60
N HIS A 25 19.50 -6.98 1.61
CA HIS A 25 18.66 -8.12 1.95
C HIS A 25 18.59 -9.12 0.81
N GLN A 26 18.39 -10.40 1.15
CA GLN A 26 18.01 -11.43 0.19
C GLN A 26 16.47 -11.45 0.13
N VAL A 27 15.91 -11.30 -1.08
CA VAL A 27 14.47 -11.21 -1.26
C VAL A 27 13.96 -12.38 -2.09
N THR A 28 12.94 -13.06 -1.59
CA THR A 28 12.14 -14.02 -2.34
C THR A 28 10.73 -13.44 -2.51
N ALA A 29 10.25 -13.31 -3.75
CA ALA A 29 8.94 -12.77 -4.05
C ALA A 29 7.98 -13.85 -4.54
N LEU A 30 6.77 -13.90 -3.97
CA LEU A 30 5.68 -14.72 -4.47
C LEU A 30 5.18 -14.13 -5.79
N VAL A 31 5.16 -14.95 -6.83
CA VAL A 31 4.66 -14.59 -8.18
C VAL A 31 3.72 -15.68 -8.71
N ARG A 32 2.65 -15.28 -9.43
CA ARG A 32 1.74 -16.23 -10.08
C ARG A 32 2.28 -16.73 -11.42
N ASP A 33 2.96 -15.83 -12.14
CA ASP A 33 3.60 -16.11 -13.43
C ASP A 33 5.02 -15.55 -13.39
N ASP A 34 6.00 -16.43 -13.33
CA ASP A 34 7.43 -16.11 -13.29
C ASP A 34 7.99 -15.64 -14.63
N ARG A 35 7.21 -15.76 -15.72
CA ARG A 35 7.56 -15.30 -17.07
C ARG A 35 6.97 -13.94 -17.40
N SER A 36 6.15 -13.35 -16.52
CA SER A 36 5.61 -12.00 -16.73
C SER A 36 6.72 -10.95 -16.77
N ALA A 37 6.49 -9.84 -17.47
CA ALA A 37 7.44 -8.72 -17.52
C ALA A 37 7.78 -8.18 -16.13
N ALA A 38 6.78 -8.09 -15.23
CA ALA A 38 6.97 -7.63 -13.86
C ALA A 38 7.83 -8.61 -13.03
N ALA A 39 7.65 -9.92 -13.19
CA ALA A 39 8.48 -10.93 -12.54
C ALA A 39 9.92 -10.90 -13.08
N SER A 40 10.09 -10.76 -14.40
CA SER A 40 11.40 -10.61 -15.02
C SER A 40 12.15 -9.36 -14.53
N ALA A 41 11.43 -8.25 -14.34
CA ALA A 41 12.00 -7.03 -13.77
C ALA A 41 12.50 -7.25 -12.32
N LEU A 42 11.75 -7.97 -11.49
CA LEU A 42 12.18 -8.34 -10.13
C LEU A 42 13.42 -9.25 -10.16
N ALA A 43 13.42 -10.27 -11.02
CA ALA A 43 14.58 -11.16 -11.17
C ALA A 43 15.85 -10.39 -11.58
N SER A 44 15.72 -9.39 -12.47
CA SER A 44 16.83 -8.52 -12.89
C SER A 44 17.40 -7.67 -11.76
N LEU A 45 16.62 -7.42 -10.69
CA LEU A 45 17.10 -6.76 -9.47
C LEU A 45 17.81 -7.72 -8.49
N GLY A 46 17.85 -9.02 -8.79
CA GLY A 46 18.41 -10.03 -7.89
C GLY A 46 17.40 -10.66 -6.94
N VAL A 47 16.09 -10.42 -7.15
CA VAL A 47 15.01 -11.05 -6.36
C VAL A 47 14.83 -12.49 -6.81
N LYS A 48 14.80 -13.43 -5.87
CA LYS A 48 14.41 -14.83 -6.14
C LYS A 48 12.91 -14.90 -6.36
N LEU A 49 12.47 -15.58 -7.40
CA LEU A 49 11.05 -15.78 -7.66
C LEU A 49 10.59 -17.11 -7.07
N HIS A 50 9.43 -17.10 -6.43
CA HIS A 50 8.75 -18.29 -5.94
C HIS A 50 7.36 -18.35 -6.59
N SER A 51 7.14 -19.36 -7.45
CA SER A 51 5.86 -19.55 -8.14
C SER A 51 4.81 -20.10 -7.16
N GLY A 52 3.67 -19.43 -7.06
CA GLY A 52 2.55 -19.81 -6.19
C GLY A 52 1.39 -18.82 -6.28
N ASP A 53 0.27 -19.17 -5.68
CA ASP A 53 -0.96 -18.36 -5.71
C ASP A 53 -1.42 -17.98 -4.32
N LEU A 54 -1.85 -16.73 -4.14
CA LEU A 54 -2.41 -16.23 -2.88
C LEU A 54 -3.65 -17.04 -2.45
N LEU A 55 -4.42 -17.54 -3.42
CA LEU A 55 -5.59 -18.39 -3.20
C LEU A 55 -5.22 -19.82 -2.78
N GLU A 56 -3.96 -20.22 -2.94
CA GLU A 56 -3.42 -21.51 -2.55
C GLU A 56 -2.28 -21.38 -1.54
N PRO A 57 -2.55 -21.00 -0.28
CA PRO A 57 -1.51 -20.69 0.71
C PRO A 57 -0.48 -21.80 0.91
N ARG A 58 -0.84 -23.06 0.68
CA ARG A 58 0.08 -24.21 0.76
C ARG A 58 1.20 -24.13 -0.28
N SER A 59 0.99 -23.39 -1.37
CA SER A 59 2.00 -23.24 -2.44
C SER A 59 3.20 -22.40 -2.02
N PHE A 60 3.10 -21.58 -0.94
CA PHE A 60 4.17 -20.66 -0.53
C PHE A 60 4.42 -20.60 0.98
N ALA A 61 3.52 -21.10 1.82
CA ALA A 61 3.62 -20.91 3.29
C ALA A 61 4.92 -21.46 3.88
N ALA A 62 5.40 -22.61 3.41
CA ALA A 62 6.67 -23.19 3.87
C ALA A 62 7.88 -22.33 3.48
N THR A 63 7.89 -21.77 2.26
CA THR A 63 8.94 -20.85 1.81
C THR A 63 8.93 -19.55 2.60
N ALA A 64 7.74 -18.99 2.87
CA ALA A 64 7.58 -17.83 3.73
C ALA A 64 8.08 -18.12 5.15
N GLY A 65 7.83 -19.33 5.66
CA GLY A 65 8.23 -19.77 7.00
C GLY A 65 9.73 -19.85 7.22
N ALA A 66 10.53 -19.96 6.16
CA ALA A 66 11.99 -20.00 6.23
C ALA A 66 12.64 -18.60 6.29
N ALA A 67 11.86 -17.53 6.10
CA ALA A 67 12.36 -16.16 6.08
C ALA A 67 12.53 -15.58 7.51
N ASP A 68 13.47 -14.64 7.66
CA ASP A 68 13.61 -13.82 8.87
C ASP A 68 12.45 -12.82 9.00
N GLY A 69 11.90 -12.40 7.86
CA GLY A 69 10.77 -11.47 7.82
C GLY A 69 9.90 -11.65 6.58
N VAL A 70 8.61 -11.44 6.77
CA VAL A 70 7.61 -11.45 5.70
C VAL A 70 7.01 -10.06 5.53
N VAL A 71 6.89 -9.59 4.29
CA VAL A 71 6.13 -8.38 3.93
C VAL A 71 4.94 -8.78 3.06
N HIS A 72 3.74 -8.74 3.65
CA HIS A 72 2.51 -9.14 2.98
C HIS A 72 1.78 -7.94 2.40
N MET A 73 1.83 -7.79 1.07
CA MET A 73 1.24 -6.67 0.32
C MET A 73 0.30 -7.14 -0.80
N ALA A 74 0.22 -8.46 -1.04
CA ALA A 74 -0.65 -8.99 -2.09
C ALA A 74 -2.13 -8.84 -1.73
N SER A 75 -2.95 -8.59 -2.74
CA SER A 75 -4.41 -8.67 -2.67
C SER A 75 -4.93 -9.14 -4.02
N THR A 76 -6.04 -9.87 -4.03
CA THR A 76 -6.72 -10.26 -5.28
C THR A 76 -7.49 -9.09 -5.90
N ASN A 77 -7.80 -8.04 -5.11
CA ASN A 77 -8.57 -6.85 -5.52
C ASN A 77 -9.96 -7.18 -6.09
N ASP A 78 -10.56 -8.28 -5.66
CA ASP A 78 -11.89 -8.76 -6.04
C ASP A 78 -12.68 -9.25 -4.83
N ALA A 79 -13.81 -9.90 -5.05
CA ALA A 79 -14.67 -10.41 -3.98
C ALA A 79 -14.00 -11.48 -3.11
N SER A 80 -12.94 -12.12 -3.57
CA SER A 80 -12.17 -13.12 -2.80
C SER A 80 -11.13 -12.48 -1.86
N ALA A 81 -10.88 -11.17 -1.95
CA ALA A 81 -9.78 -10.49 -1.28
C ALA A 81 -9.74 -10.75 0.23
N ALA A 82 -10.88 -10.66 0.92
CA ALA A 82 -10.95 -10.87 2.36
C ALA A 82 -10.52 -12.29 2.75
N ALA A 83 -11.12 -13.30 2.12
CA ALA A 83 -10.83 -14.71 2.43
C ALA A 83 -9.41 -15.13 2.04
N ALA A 84 -8.94 -14.66 0.89
CA ALA A 84 -7.58 -14.93 0.41
C ALA A 84 -6.52 -14.32 1.33
N ASP A 85 -6.73 -13.09 1.75
CA ASP A 85 -5.82 -12.34 2.62
C ASP A 85 -5.74 -12.97 4.02
N GLU A 86 -6.89 -13.30 4.61
CA GLU A 86 -6.98 -13.99 5.90
C GLU A 86 -6.28 -15.36 5.86
N ALA A 87 -6.57 -16.17 4.84
CA ALA A 87 -5.98 -17.50 4.70
C ALA A 87 -4.47 -17.44 4.46
N ALA A 88 -4.00 -16.52 3.62
CA ALA A 88 -2.59 -16.33 3.32
C ALA A 88 -1.80 -15.86 4.56
N ALA A 89 -2.31 -14.86 5.28
CA ALA A 89 -1.68 -14.36 6.50
C ALA A 89 -1.61 -15.46 7.58
N ALA A 90 -2.70 -16.18 7.82
CA ALA A 90 -2.73 -17.27 8.78
C ALA A 90 -1.75 -18.40 8.42
N ALA A 91 -1.67 -18.77 7.13
CA ALA A 91 -0.76 -19.80 6.67
C ALA A 91 0.71 -19.40 6.85
N MET A 92 1.10 -18.17 6.45
CA MET A 92 2.47 -17.67 6.64
C MET A 92 2.83 -17.61 8.13
N LEU A 93 1.97 -17.04 8.96
CA LEU A 93 2.18 -16.96 10.40
C LEU A 93 2.29 -18.35 11.05
N SER A 94 1.60 -19.37 10.52
CA SER A 94 1.67 -20.74 11.07
C SER A 94 3.00 -21.44 10.80
N HIS A 95 3.76 -21.00 9.80
CA HIS A 95 5.05 -21.58 9.41
C HIS A 95 6.26 -20.77 9.88
N LEU A 96 6.09 -19.48 10.15
CA LEU A 96 7.18 -18.61 10.64
C LEU A 96 7.74 -19.11 11.97
N HIS A 97 9.04 -18.99 12.14
CA HIS A 97 9.72 -19.29 13.41
C HIS A 97 9.48 -18.19 14.46
N SER A 98 9.63 -18.53 15.72
CA SER A 98 9.61 -17.54 16.81
C SER A 98 10.69 -16.46 16.61
N GLY A 99 10.35 -15.21 16.82
CA GLY A 99 11.24 -14.07 16.61
C GLY A 99 11.27 -13.52 15.17
N ALA A 100 10.70 -14.22 14.20
CA ALA A 100 10.56 -13.67 12.85
C ALA A 100 9.64 -12.44 12.84
N ALA A 101 9.84 -11.55 11.86
CA ALA A 101 8.96 -10.40 11.66
C ALA A 101 7.85 -10.70 10.63
N PHE A 102 6.68 -10.09 10.82
CA PHE A 102 5.58 -10.14 9.87
C PHE A 102 4.97 -8.75 9.68
N VAL A 103 5.18 -8.12 8.53
CA VAL A 103 4.59 -6.82 8.21
C VAL A 103 3.36 -7.03 7.33
N TYR A 104 2.20 -6.64 7.85
CA TYR A 104 0.92 -6.72 7.15
C TYR A 104 0.51 -5.37 6.59
N THR A 105 0.05 -5.34 5.35
CA THR A 105 -0.43 -4.15 4.67
C THR A 105 -1.94 -4.01 4.80
N SER A 106 -2.37 -2.99 5.52
CA SER A 106 -3.75 -2.49 5.56
C SER A 106 -3.87 -1.21 4.72
N GLY A 107 -4.53 -0.17 5.22
CA GLY A 107 -4.63 1.15 4.56
C GLY A 107 -5.44 2.14 5.37
N THR A 108 -5.29 3.44 5.09
CA THR A 108 -5.99 4.51 5.84
C THR A 108 -7.50 4.55 5.58
N TRP A 109 -8.02 3.94 4.53
CA TRP A 109 -9.47 3.89 4.26
C TRP A 109 -10.28 3.18 5.35
N VAL A 110 -9.63 2.48 6.27
CA VAL A 110 -10.28 1.87 7.45
C VAL A 110 -10.84 2.92 8.41
N TYR A 111 -10.39 4.17 8.35
CA TYR A 111 -10.91 5.24 9.18
C TYR A 111 -12.24 5.84 8.66
N GLY A 112 -12.54 5.70 7.35
CA GLY A 112 -13.67 6.42 6.74
C GLY A 112 -13.43 7.92 6.70
N ASN A 113 -14.50 8.73 6.77
CA ASN A 113 -14.39 10.18 6.87
C ASN A 113 -13.87 10.58 8.26
N THR A 114 -12.96 11.55 8.30
CA THR A 114 -12.31 12.00 9.53
C THR A 114 -12.85 13.34 10.05
N GLU A 115 -13.81 13.93 9.34
CA GLU A 115 -14.52 15.17 9.74
C GLU A 115 -13.57 16.32 10.09
N GLY A 116 -12.48 16.46 9.31
CA GLY A 116 -11.47 17.51 9.49
C GLY A 116 -10.56 17.34 10.71
N LYS A 117 -10.64 16.21 11.42
CA LYS A 117 -9.73 15.89 12.53
C LYS A 117 -8.75 14.80 12.10
N PRO A 118 -7.42 15.01 12.26
CA PRO A 118 -6.46 13.99 11.90
C PRO A 118 -6.69 12.70 12.70
N ALA A 119 -7.00 11.60 11.99
CA ALA A 119 -7.08 10.29 12.60
C ALA A 119 -5.68 9.82 13.01
N THR A 120 -5.60 9.13 14.12
CA THR A 120 -4.41 8.44 14.63
C THR A 120 -4.68 6.94 14.73
N GLU A 121 -3.68 6.16 15.07
CA GLU A 121 -3.84 4.71 15.25
C GLU A 121 -4.85 4.34 16.34
N ALA A 122 -5.14 5.26 17.27
CA ALA A 122 -6.12 5.10 18.33
C ALA A 122 -7.54 5.56 17.94
N SER A 123 -7.72 6.15 16.76
CA SER A 123 -9.02 6.64 16.31
C SER A 123 -9.97 5.49 15.99
N ALA A 124 -11.28 5.74 16.17
CA ALA A 124 -12.32 4.79 15.80
C ALA A 124 -12.26 4.48 14.29
N LEU A 125 -12.57 3.24 13.94
CA LEU A 125 -12.60 2.77 12.55
C LEU A 125 -14.04 2.81 12.02
N ASN A 126 -14.20 3.33 10.81
CA ASN A 126 -15.46 3.38 10.07
C ASN A 126 -15.19 3.10 8.58
N PRO A 127 -14.71 1.90 8.21
CA PRO A 127 -14.24 1.59 6.88
C PRO A 127 -15.34 1.66 5.84
N THR A 128 -14.98 2.06 4.61
CA THR A 128 -15.87 1.87 3.46
C THR A 128 -16.12 0.38 3.20
N PRO A 129 -17.23 0.00 2.52
CA PRO A 129 -17.52 -1.40 2.20
C PRO A 129 -16.35 -2.14 1.52
N LEU A 130 -15.58 -1.44 0.69
CA LEU A 130 -14.42 -1.99 -0.04
C LEU A 130 -13.37 -2.59 0.89
N VAL A 131 -13.16 -2.02 2.07
CA VAL A 131 -12.11 -2.40 3.01
C VAL A 131 -12.67 -2.77 4.40
N ALA A 132 -13.98 -2.99 4.52
CA ALA A 132 -14.66 -3.26 5.79
C ALA A 132 -14.14 -4.52 6.51
N TRP A 133 -13.55 -5.44 5.79
CA TRP A 133 -12.96 -6.67 6.29
C TRP A 133 -11.56 -6.48 6.93
N ARG A 134 -10.82 -5.44 6.54
CA ARG A 134 -9.42 -5.24 6.97
C ARG A 134 -9.23 -5.12 8.48
N PRO A 135 -10.08 -4.38 9.25
CA PRO A 135 -9.91 -4.30 10.71
C PRO A 135 -9.94 -5.65 11.41
N ALA A 136 -10.78 -6.59 10.95
CA ALA A 136 -10.85 -7.92 11.52
C ALA A 136 -9.56 -8.72 11.24
N VAL A 137 -9.03 -8.64 10.02
CA VAL A 137 -7.77 -9.32 9.66
C VAL A 137 -6.58 -8.71 10.40
N GLU A 138 -6.51 -7.38 10.57
CA GLU A 138 -5.48 -6.74 11.40
C GLU A 138 -5.44 -7.35 12.80
N GLN A 139 -6.59 -7.49 13.45
CA GLN A 139 -6.69 -8.07 14.80
C GLN A 139 -6.30 -9.56 14.81
N GLN A 140 -6.71 -10.32 13.81
CA GLN A 140 -6.35 -11.74 13.69
C GLN A 140 -4.83 -11.90 13.51
N VAL A 141 -4.20 -11.12 12.65
CA VAL A 141 -2.75 -11.13 12.42
C VAL A 141 -2.01 -10.88 13.73
N LEU A 142 -2.36 -9.82 14.45
CA LEU A 142 -1.73 -9.50 15.74
C LEU A 142 -1.94 -10.61 16.79
N ALA A 143 -3.15 -11.17 16.88
CA ALA A 143 -3.46 -12.23 17.83
C ALA A 143 -2.73 -13.54 17.51
N LEU A 144 -2.67 -13.94 16.24
CA LEU A 144 -1.95 -15.14 15.80
C LEU A 144 -0.44 -14.99 16.01
N ALA A 145 0.11 -13.85 15.66
CA ALA A 145 1.54 -13.55 15.82
C ALA A 145 1.95 -13.59 17.31
N ALA A 146 1.15 -12.96 18.19
CA ALA A 146 1.42 -12.94 19.62
C ALA A 146 1.50 -14.36 20.24
N ARG A 147 0.59 -15.27 19.83
CA ARG A 147 0.56 -16.67 20.29
C ARG A 147 1.80 -17.47 19.87
N ARG A 148 2.51 -17.02 18.85
CA ARG A 148 3.66 -17.73 18.26
C ARG A 148 4.98 -16.98 18.50
N SER A 149 4.94 -15.89 19.27
CA SER A 149 6.11 -15.00 19.49
C SER A 149 6.71 -14.48 18.18
N ILE A 150 5.84 -14.13 17.20
CA ILE A 150 6.21 -13.48 15.94
C ILE A 150 6.02 -11.97 16.12
N ALA A 151 6.98 -11.18 15.65
CA ALA A 151 6.95 -9.73 15.74
C ALA A 151 6.10 -9.14 14.60
N ALA A 152 4.77 -9.19 14.72
CA ALA A 152 3.87 -8.63 13.71
C ALA A 152 3.75 -7.11 13.82
N VAL A 153 3.64 -6.46 12.65
CA VAL A 153 3.42 -5.01 12.50
C VAL A 153 2.35 -4.78 11.44
N ILE A 154 1.41 -3.91 11.73
CA ILE A 154 0.40 -3.50 10.74
C ILE A 154 0.80 -2.12 10.20
N LEU A 155 0.92 -1.99 8.90
CA LEU A 155 1.08 -0.70 8.23
C LEU A 155 -0.23 -0.31 7.54
N ARG A 156 -0.66 0.95 7.75
CA ARG A 156 -1.81 1.58 7.08
C ARG A 156 -1.28 2.68 6.15
N PRO A 157 -0.87 2.36 4.92
CA PRO A 157 -0.45 3.37 3.94
C PRO A 157 -1.55 4.35 3.62
N ALA A 158 -1.17 5.61 3.41
CA ALA A 158 -1.97 6.65 2.78
C ALA A 158 -2.15 6.41 1.28
N MET A 159 -2.71 7.37 0.55
CA MET A 159 -2.74 7.37 -0.92
C MET A 159 -1.32 7.43 -1.46
N VAL A 160 -0.93 6.35 -2.14
CA VAL A 160 0.46 6.19 -2.60
C VAL A 160 0.65 6.83 -3.96
N HIS A 161 1.67 7.66 -4.09
CA HIS A 161 2.04 8.33 -5.35
C HIS A 161 3.52 8.10 -5.67
N GLY A 162 3.93 8.49 -6.87
CA GLY A 162 5.28 8.35 -7.40
C GLY A 162 5.29 7.60 -8.73
N TYR A 163 6.10 8.05 -9.66
CA TYR A 163 6.37 7.39 -10.94
C TYR A 163 5.13 7.07 -11.79
N GLY A 164 4.04 7.82 -11.65
CA GLY A 164 2.81 7.62 -12.42
C GLY A 164 2.00 6.39 -12.06
N GLY A 165 2.27 5.75 -10.93
CA GLY A 165 1.57 4.56 -10.48
C GLY A 165 0.32 4.82 -9.63
N GLY A 166 -0.33 3.73 -9.22
CA GLY A 166 -1.46 3.77 -8.28
C GLY A 166 -2.69 4.50 -8.80
N VAL A 167 -3.46 5.06 -7.88
CA VAL A 167 -4.71 5.78 -8.18
C VAL A 167 -4.46 6.99 -9.09
N PHE A 168 -3.35 7.69 -8.89
CA PHE A 168 -3.02 8.88 -9.69
C PHE A 168 -2.73 8.53 -11.15
N GLY A 169 -2.05 7.42 -11.41
CA GLY A 169 -1.85 6.90 -12.77
C GLY A 169 -3.17 6.49 -13.43
N MET A 170 -4.09 5.89 -12.67
CA MET A 170 -5.43 5.57 -13.15
C MET A 170 -6.20 6.85 -13.54
N LEU A 171 -6.22 7.87 -12.68
CA LEU A 171 -6.90 9.14 -12.96
C LEU A 171 -6.31 9.82 -14.21
N ALA A 172 -4.98 9.86 -14.34
CA ALA A 172 -4.32 10.38 -15.53
C ALA A 172 -4.64 9.57 -16.80
N GLY A 173 -4.74 8.24 -16.68
CA GLY A 173 -5.12 7.36 -17.79
C GLY A 173 -6.53 7.60 -18.30
N MET A 174 -7.48 7.96 -17.42
CA MET A 174 -8.86 8.29 -17.80
C MET A 174 -8.94 9.56 -18.69
N VAL A 175 -7.99 10.48 -18.56
CA VAL A 175 -7.94 11.70 -19.38
C VAL A 175 -7.83 11.37 -20.87
N ARG A 176 -7.10 10.32 -21.25
CA ARG A 176 -6.98 9.88 -22.65
C ARG A 176 -8.34 9.55 -23.30
N GLN A 177 -9.32 9.14 -22.50
CA GLN A 177 -10.66 8.76 -22.98
C GLN A 177 -11.64 9.91 -22.92
N THR A 178 -11.48 10.82 -21.97
CA THR A 178 -12.47 11.86 -21.66
C THR A 178 -12.03 13.29 -21.98
N GLY A 179 -10.72 13.53 -22.18
CA GLY A 179 -10.14 14.87 -22.35
C GLY A 179 -10.09 15.68 -21.06
N SER A 180 -10.65 15.18 -19.95
CA SER A 180 -10.74 15.87 -18.67
C SER A 180 -10.29 14.99 -17.51
N VAL A 181 -9.79 15.62 -16.44
CA VAL A 181 -9.55 14.97 -15.15
C VAL A 181 -10.85 14.92 -14.36
N ARG A 182 -11.33 13.74 -14.03
CA ARG A 182 -12.55 13.58 -13.22
C ARG A 182 -12.19 13.30 -11.77
N ILE A 183 -12.75 14.09 -10.86
CA ILE A 183 -12.62 13.92 -9.42
C ILE A 183 -13.99 13.60 -8.81
N VAL A 184 -14.04 12.57 -7.95
CA VAL A 184 -15.30 12.16 -7.32
C VAL A 184 -15.74 13.22 -6.30
N GLY A 185 -16.98 13.69 -6.42
CA GLY A 185 -17.51 14.79 -5.63
C GLY A 185 -17.11 16.16 -6.18
N ASP A 186 -16.96 17.14 -5.29
CA ASP A 186 -16.62 18.54 -5.64
C ASP A 186 -15.14 18.89 -5.41
N GLY A 187 -14.34 17.92 -4.98
CA GLY A 187 -12.90 18.04 -4.77
C GLY A 187 -12.49 18.80 -3.51
N ARG A 188 -13.43 19.17 -2.63
CA ARG A 188 -13.10 19.84 -1.35
C ARG A 188 -12.64 18.86 -0.27
N ASN A 189 -12.79 17.58 -0.50
CA ASN A 189 -12.31 16.52 0.36
C ASN A 189 -10.77 16.45 0.32
N HIS A 190 -10.19 15.83 1.34
CA HIS A 190 -8.75 15.66 1.51
C HIS A 190 -8.37 14.18 1.40
N TRP A 191 -7.18 13.93 0.87
CA TRP A 191 -6.56 12.61 0.93
C TRP A 191 -5.20 12.70 1.60
N PRO A 192 -4.91 11.84 2.60
CA PRO A 192 -3.54 11.68 3.10
C PRO A 192 -2.69 11.04 2.01
N ALA A 193 -1.40 11.41 1.95
CA ALA A 193 -0.53 10.95 0.87
C ALA A 193 0.84 10.48 1.38
N VAL A 194 1.48 9.60 0.59
CA VAL A 194 2.84 9.14 0.81
C VAL A 194 3.52 8.79 -0.51
N HIS A 195 4.77 9.23 -0.69
CA HIS A 195 5.56 8.81 -1.85
C HIS A 195 5.96 7.34 -1.73
N VAL A 196 5.94 6.60 -2.84
CA VAL A 196 6.16 5.15 -2.86
C VAL A 196 7.55 4.73 -2.35
N ASP A 197 8.59 5.55 -2.55
CA ASP A 197 9.94 5.27 -2.03
C ASP A 197 10.03 5.50 -0.52
N ASP A 198 9.35 6.53 0.00
CA ASP A 198 9.24 6.75 1.44
C ASP A 198 8.44 5.63 2.09
N LEU A 199 7.36 5.20 1.46
CA LEU A 199 6.59 4.04 1.90
C LEU A 199 7.45 2.78 1.94
N ALA A 200 8.25 2.51 0.89
CA ALA A 200 9.17 1.38 0.87
C ALA A 200 10.17 1.44 2.04
N THR A 201 10.67 2.63 2.36
CA THR A 201 11.55 2.83 3.53
C THR A 201 10.83 2.50 4.83
N ALA A 202 9.57 2.92 5.00
CA ALA A 202 8.78 2.58 6.19
C ALA A 202 8.58 1.06 6.36
N TYR A 203 8.34 0.34 5.24
CA TYR A 203 8.24 -1.13 5.27
C TYR A 203 9.52 -1.79 5.76
N LEU A 204 10.69 -1.34 5.25
CA LEU A 204 11.98 -1.92 5.65
C LEU A 204 12.29 -1.60 7.10
N ASN A 205 12.11 -0.34 7.54
CA ASN A 205 12.31 0.04 8.93
C ASN A 205 11.41 -0.79 9.87
N ALA A 206 10.14 -1.03 9.47
CA ALA A 206 9.22 -1.83 10.27
C ALA A 206 9.68 -3.29 10.39
N VAL A 207 10.06 -3.95 9.28
CA VAL A 207 10.47 -5.37 9.32
C VAL A 207 11.80 -5.56 10.03
N GLU A 208 12.79 -4.69 9.79
CA GLU A 208 14.11 -4.76 10.42
C GLU A 208 14.02 -4.56 11.94
N ARG A 209 13.29 -3.53 12.38
CA ARG A 209 13.12 -3.23 13.81
C ARG A 209 12.32 -4.31 14.53
N ALA A 210 11.27 -4.83 13.89
CA ALA A 210 10.50 -5.93 14.45
C ALA A 210 11.36 -7.19 14.61
N ALA A 211 12.10 -7.60 13.59
CA ALA A 211 13.03 -8.72 13.66
C ALA A 211 14.18 -8.47 14.64
N GLY A 212 14.61 -7.21 14.80
CA GLY A 212 15.60 -6.81 15.81
C GLY A 212 15.07 -6.78 17.25
N GLY A 213 13.80 -7.14 17.48
CA GLY A 213 13.20 -7.23 18.82
C GLY A 213 12.79 -5.89 19.43
N ASP A 214 12.59 -4.83 18.63
CA ASP A 214 12.13 -3.53 19.13
C ASP A 214 10.67 -3.62 19.61
N ALA A 215 10.49 -3.65 20.92
CA ALA A 215 9.17 -3.73 21.57
C ALA A 215 8.25 -2.53 21.31
N ARG A 216 8.79 -1.42 20.79
CA ARG A 216 8.00 -0.26 20.37
C ARG A 216 7.31 -0.50 19.03
N VAL A 217 7.78 -1.49 18.24
CA VAL A 217 7.34 -1.80 16.89
C VAL A 217 6.51 -3.09 16.85
N ALA A 218 6.99 -4.15 17.51
CA ALA A 218 6.29 -5.42 17.55
C ALA A 218 4.89 -5.31 18.19
N GLY A 219 3.87 -5.86 17.54
CA GLY A 219 2.48 -5.82 17.97
C GLY A 219 1.78 -4.48 17.73
N ARG A 220 2.34 -3.57 16.93
CA ARG A 220 1.82 -2.21 16.72
C ARG A 220 1.25 -2.00 15.33
N ILE A 221 0.42 -0.96 15.24
CA ILE A 221 -0.16 -0.44 14.01
C ILE A 221 0.47 0.92 13.76
N PHE A 222 0.79 1.24 12.50
CA PHE A 222 1.36 2.52 12.10
C PHE A 222 0.65 3.08 10.86
N ASN A 223 0.23 4.34 10.94
CA ASN A 223 -0.20 5.10 9.77
C ASN A 223 1.03 5.58 9.01
N VAL A 224 1.23 5.08 7.80
CA VAL A 224 2.36 5.49 6.96
C VAL A 224 1.90 6.63 6.05
N VAL A 225 2.01 7.84 6.58
CA VAL A 225 1.48 9.09 6.01
C VAL A 225 2.58 10.14 6.00
N ALA A 226 2.88 10.71 4.85
CA ALA A 226 3.83 11.80 4.69
C ALA A 226 3.14 13.17 4.77
N GLU A 227 1.98 13.30 4.11
CA GLU A 227 1.14 14.49 4.10
C GLU A 227 -0.23 14.14 4.66
N ASP A 228 -0.62 14.77 5.77
CA ASP A 228 -1.78 14.36 6.57
C ASP A 228 -3.11 14.52 5.82
N GLY A 229 -3.21 15.46 4.86
CA GLY A 229 -4.38 15.68 4.02
C GLY A 229 -4.11 16.73 2.94
N VAL A 230 -4.23 16.34 1.68
CA VAL A 230 -4.08 17.21 0.50
C VAL A 230 -5.44 17.36 -0.18
N VAL A 231 -5.80 18.58 -0.59
CA VAL A 231 -7.10 18.89 -1.21
C VAL A 231 -7.21 18.21 -2.58
N VAL A 232 -8.27 17.44 -2.82
CA VAL A 232 -8.44 16.65 -4.05
C VAL A 232 -8.53 17.55 -5.30
N ALA A 233 -9.14 18.74 -5.20
CA ALA A 233 -9.19 19.69 -6.32
C ALA A 233 -7.77 20.15 -6.75
N GLU A 234 -6.85 20.36 -5.79
CA GLU A 234 -5.45 20.73 -6.09
C GLU A 234 -4.72 19.59 -6.81
N MET A 235 -4.96 18.35 -6.40
CA MET A 235 -4.44 17.15 -7.08
C MET A 235 -4.98 17.06 -8.52
N GLY A 236 -6.28 17.32 -8.70
CA GLY A 236 -6.90 17.34 -10.02
C GLY A 236 -6.25 18.36 -10.96
N GLU A 237 -5.98 19.57 -10.47
CA GLU A 237 -5.30 20.63 -11.24
C GLU A 237 -3.83 20.29 -11.55
N ALA A 238 -3.12 19.66 -10.61
CA ALA A 238 -1.76 19.18 -10.83
C ALA A 238 -1.71 18.13 -11.93
N ILE A 239 -2.61 17.13 -11.89
CA ILE A 239 -2.74 16.13 -12.96
C ILE A 239 -3.10 16.80 -14.27
N ARG A 240 -4.14 17.68 -14.30
CA ARG A 240 -4.58 18.40 -15.50
C ARG A 240 -3.41 19.09 -16.21
N THR A 241 -2.62 19.82 -15.44
CA THR A 241 -1.45 20.55 -15.98
C THR A 241 -0.39 19.59 -16.51
N SER A 242 -0.14 18.50 -15.81
CA SER A 242 0.91 17.53 -16.16
C SER A 242 0.59 16.75 -17.44
N VAL A 243 -0.67 16.33 -17.62
CA VAL A 243 -1.09 15.55 -18.79
C VAL A 243 -1.63 16.40 -19.95
N GLY A 244 -1.78 17.71 -19.75
CA GLY A 244 -2.32 18.63 -20.76
C GLY A 244 -3.83 18.45 -20.99
N ALA A 245 -4.58 18.09 -19.94
CA ALA A 245 -6.03 17.99 -20.04
C ALA A 245 -6.71 19.37 -20.09
N ASP A 246 -7.89 19.45 -20.73
CA ASP A 246 -8.63 20.70 -20.90
C ASP A 246 -9.11 21.28 -19.56
N ARG A 247 -9.66 20.43 -18.70
CA ARG A 247 -10.26 20.84 -17.42
C ARG A 247 -10.30 19.74 -16.38
N VAL A 248 -10.56 20.15 -15.14
CA VAL A 248 -10.98 19.24 -14.05
C VAL A 248 -12.48 19.29 -13.95
N GLU A 249 -13.12 18.13 -13.88
CA GLU A 249 -14.58 17.99 -13.78
C GLU A 249 -14.97 17.29 -12.48
N PRO A 250 -15.96 17.84 -11.73
CA PRO A 250 -16.63 17.10 -10.69
C PRO A 250 -17.31 15.84 -11.26
N TRP A 251 -17.16 14.72 -10.59
CA TRP A 251 -17.81 13.47 -10.95
C TRP A 251 -18.83 13.11 -9.86
N PRO A 252 -20.14 13.25 -10.14
CA PRO A 252 -21.16 12.89 -9.15
C PRO A 252 -20.95 11.47 -8.64
N LEU A 253 -21.01 11.27 -7.32
CA LEU A 253 -20.68 9.99 -6.68
C LEU A 253 -21.51 8.83 -7.25
N ASP A 254 -22.80 9.04 -7.52
CA ASP A 254 -23.66 8.00 -8.07
C ASP A 254 -23.27 7.59 -9.49
N ASP A 255 -22.73 8.51 -10.30
CA ASP A 255 -22.20 8.19 -11.63
C ASP A 255 -20.82 7.54 -11.54
N ALA A 256 -20.01 7.97 -10.61
CA ALA A 256 -18.72 7.31 -10.32
C ALA A 256 -18.93 5.86 -9.85
N ARG A 257 -19.92 5.59 -9.01
CA ARG A 257 -20.29 4.22 -8.58
C ARG A 257 -20.68 3.30 -9.73
N LYS A 258 -21.35 3.82 -10.77
CA LYS A 258 -21.69 3.02 -11.96
C LYS A 258 -20.45 2.53 -12.72
N SER A 259 -19.39 3.31 -12.68
CA SER A 259 -18.14 3.02 -13.42
C SER A 259 -17.09 2.31 -12.56
N LEU A 260 -16.98 2.67 -11.28
CA LEU A 260 -15.91 2.23 -10.36
C LEU A 260 -16.42 1.31 -9.25
N GLY A 261 -17.75 1.08 -9.15
CA GLY A 261 -18.32 0.31 -8.05
C GLY A 261 -17.99 0.91 -6.67
N PRO A 262 -17.73 0.07 -5.66
CA PRO A 262 -17.42 0.51 -4.30
C PRO A 262 -16.13 1.34 -4.19
N PHE A 263 -15.26 1.32 -5.21
CA PHE A 263 -14.04 2.13 -5.24
C PHE A 263 -14.34 3.63 -5.30
N ALA A 264 -15.49 4.02 -5.90
CA ALA A 264 -15.95 5.41 -5.91
C ALA A 264 -16.16 5.97 -4.49
N ASP A 265 -16.69 5.15 -3.57
CA ASP A 265 -16.89 5.56 -2.17
C ASP A 265 -15.57 5.84 -1.46
N ALA A 266 -14.52 5.06 -1.76
CA ALA A 266 -13.19 5.28 -1.22
C ALA A 266 -12.56 6.57 -1.76
N LEU A 267 -12.78 6.90 -3.03
CA LEU A 267 -12.31 8.14 -3.63
C LEU A 267 -13.07 9.39 -3.15
N ALA A 268 -14.30 9.21 -2.66
CA ALA A 268 -15.11 10.29 -2.11
C ALA A 268 -14.80 10.62 -0.64
N LEU A 269 -13.97 9.80 0.02
CA LEU A 269 -13.62 10.04 1.43
C LEU A 269 -12.94 11.39 1.63
N ASP A 270 -13.32 12.05 2.72
CA ASP A 270 -12.62 13.20 3.27
C ASP A 270 -11.78 12.75 4.46
N GLN A 271 -10.48 12.57 4.23
CA GLN A 271 -9.57 11.99 5.22
C GLN A 271 -8.38 12.89 5.50
N THR A 272 -8.17 13.16 6.79
CA THR A 272 -6.91 13.66 7.33
C THR A 272 -6.38 12.63 8.32
N VAL A 273 -5.15 12.15 8.11
CA VAL A 273 -4.56 11.08 8.92
C VAL A 273 -3.13 11.44 9.31
N SER A 274 -2.81 11.32 10.60
CA SER A 274 -1.47 11.65 11.10
C SER A 274 -0.48 10.50 10.94
N GLY A 275 0.69 10.80 10.35
CA GLY A 275 1.84 9.89 10.26
C GLY A 275 2.89 10.10 11.35
N GLN A 276 2.65 10.97 12.32
CA GLN A 276 3.67 11.35 13.31
C GLN A 276 4.18 10.16 14.15
N HIS A 277 3.30 9.22 14.49
CA HIS A 277 3.68 8.05 15.29
C HIS A 277 4.67 7.16 14.53
N ALA A 278 4.38 6.85 13.26
CA ALA A 278 5.25 6.08 12.40
C ALA A 278 6.63 6.76 12.23
N ARG A 279 6.65 8.07 11.91
CA ARG A 279 7.92 8.82 11.77
C ARG A 279 8.79 8.69 13.00
N ARG A 280 8.23 8.88 14.18
CA ARG A 280 8.98 8.83 15.44
C ARG A 280 9.44 7.42 15.81
N VAL A 281 8.56 6.43 15.73
CA VAL A 281 8.85 5.08 16.24
C VAL A 281 9.64 4.25 15.24
N LEU A 282 9.32 4.34 13.96
CA LEU A 282 10.08 3.65 12.90
C LEU A 282 11.36 4.40 12.51
N GLU A 283 11.62 5.59 13.09
CA GLU A 283 12.73 6.47 12.68
C GLU A 283 12.71 6.70 11.16
N TRP A 284 11.50 6.99 10.66
CA TRP A 284 11.19 7.08 9.25
C TRP A 284 11.32 8.52 8.76
N GLU A 285 12.29 8.76 7.91
CA GLU A 285 12.54 10.05 7.27
C GLU A 285 11.89 10.11 5.88
N LEU A 286 11.43 11.31 5.51
CA LEU A 286 10.80 11.59 4.23
C LEU A 286 11.84 12.19 3.28
N HIS A 287 11.98 11.61 2.10
CA HIS A 287 12.91 12.07 1.06
C HIS A 287 12.21 12.29 -0.29
N GLY A 288 11.04 11.69 -0.48
CA GLY A 288 10.24 11.84 -1.69
C GLY A 288 9.63 13.24 -1.80
N PRO A 289 9.26 13.67 -3.00
CA PRO A 289 8.54 14.92 -3.21
C PRO A 289 7.14 14.84 -2.58
N GLY A 290 6.60 16.00 -2.19
CA GLY A 290 5.18 16.10 -1.82
C GLY A 290 4.28 15.82 -3.02
N LEU A 291 3.03 15.41 -2.75
CA LEU A 291 2.08 14.93 -3.76
C LEU A 291 1.88 15.93 -4.92
N ILE A 292 1.60 17.19 -4.62
CA ILE A 292 1.35 18.19 -5.66
C ILE A 292 2.59 18.42 -6.53
N ALA A 293 3.79 18.47 -5.92
CA ALA A 293 5.04 18.64 -6.65
C ALA A 293 5.32 17.45 -7.58
N ASP A 294 5.08 16.23 -7.07
CA ASP A 294 5.24 14.99 -7.84
C ASP A 294 4.27 14.93 -9.02
N LEU A 295 2.96 15.18 -8.78
CA LEU A 295 1.94 15.17 -9.83
C LEU A 295 2.16 16.26 -10.90
N SER A 296 2.72 17.40 -10.51
CA SER A 296 3.03 18.50 -11.44
C SER A 296 4.24 18.22 -12.32
N ALA A 297 5.08 17.26 -11.97
CA ALA A 297 6.27 16.91 -12.75
C ALA A 297 5.85 16.20 -14.04
N ARG A 298 6.10 16.81 -15.23
CA ARG A 298 5.71 16.24 -16.54
C ARG A 298 6.21 14.81 -16.78
N LYS A 299 7.29 14.39 -16.13
CA LYS A 299 7.86 13.05 -16.25
C LYS A 299 7.02 11.98 -15.52
N HIS A 300 6.12 12.39 -14.65
CA HIS A 300 5.35 11.48 -13.82
C HIS A 300 4.47 10.50 -14.63
N PHE A 301 3.86 10.97 -15.72
CA PHE A 301 2.95 10.18 -16.55
C PHE A 301 3.52 9.74 -17.91
N GLN A 302 4.78 10.06 -18.22
CA GLN A 302 5.41 9.71 -19.50
C GLN A 302 5.97 8.28 -19.56
N GLN A 303 6.10 7.58 -18.43
CA GLN A 303 6.71 6.24 -18.37
C GLN A 303 5.73 5.07 -18.60
N THR A 304 4.45 5.34 -18.85
CA THR A 304 3.44 4.28 -19.05
C THR A 304 3.25 3.85 -20.51
N ASP A 305 4.00 4.42 -21.46
CA ASP A 305 3.87 4.10 -22.90
C ASP A 305 4.76 2.94 -23.38
N GLY A 306 5.41 2.22 -22.46
CA GLY A 306 6.39 1.18 -22.80
C GLY A 306 6.39 -0.09 -21.93
N ALA A 307 5.26 -0.46 -21.28
CA ALA A 307 5.19 -1.73 -20.54
C ALA A 307 3.96 -2.54 -20.94
#